data_39676ad40a222fcadf51ab5c1f1649fa
#
_entry.id   39676ad40a222fcadf51ab5c1f1649fa
#
_cell.length_a   1.000
_cell.length_b   1.000
_cell.length_c   1.000
_cell.angle_alpha   90.00
_cell.angle_beta   90.00
_cell.angle_gamma   90.00
#
_symmetry.space_group_name_H-M   'P 1'
#
loop_
_entity.id
_entity.type
_entity.pdbx_description
1 polymer ?
#
loop_
_entity_poly.entity_id
_entity_poly.type
_entity_poly.pdbx_seq_one_letter_code
_entity_poly.pdbx_strand_id
1 'polypeptide(L)'
;MIENSLRAILLKHQPLASKIATRIYPLEFPDQTKPAIIYQKVSDPDEGSHKELLIQYVVHSATYTQAEEVIKLVWKAFESFDSGIEGGYKIHTIEQTGQIGQSSDRSVSLYERSEIFRVLYSEE
;
A
#
# COMPACT_ATOMS: atom_id res chain seq x y z
N MET A 1 2.93 13.71 5.59
CA MET A 1 2.57 13.52 4.17
C MET A 1 1.49 12.48 4.06
N ILE A 2 0.74 12.49 2.98
CA ILE A 2 -0.41 11.59 2.80
C ILE A 2 0.00 10.11 2.87
N GLU A 3 1.19 9.75 2.41
CA GLU A 3 1.67 8.38 2.46
C GLU A 3 1.74 7.85 3.90
N ASN A 4 2.07 8.69 4.85
CA ASN A 4 2.10 8.29 6.26
C ASN A 4 0.70 8.01 6.80
N SER A 5 -0.29 8.79 6.35
CA SER A 5 -1.69 8.55 6.72
C SER A 5 -2.18 7.22 6.14
N LEU A 6 -1.84 6.93 4.89
CA LEU A 6 -2.20 5.65 4.27
C LEU A 6 -1.51 4.49 4.98
N ARG A 7 -0.25 4.65 5.36
CA ARG A 7 0.48 3.65 6.14
C ARG A 7 -0.22 3.38 7.47
N ALA A 8 -0.68 4.43 8.14
CA ALA A 8 -1.39 4.29 9.41
C ALA A 8 -2.70 3.50 9.22
N ILE A 9 -3.43 3.74 8.14
CA ILE A 9 -4.64 2.98 7.83
C ILE A 9 -4.32 1.50 7.67
N LEU A 10 -3.27 1.17 6.94
CA LEU A 10 -2.86 -0.21 6.75
C LEU A 10 -2.46 -0.88 8.07
N LEU A 11 -1.74 -0.18 8.92
CA LEU A 11 -1.28 -0.73 10.20
C LEU A 11 -2.42 -0.92 11.21
N LYS A 12 -3.53 -0.20 11.06
CA LYS A 12 -4.70 -0.39 11.91
C LYS A 12 -5.50 -1.64 11.54
N HIS A 13 -5.28 -2.19 10.37
CA HIS A 13 -5.97 -3.40 9.93
C HIS A 13 -5.26 -4.63 10.50
N GLN A 14 -5.82 -5.21 11.55
CA GLN A 14 -5.17 -6.29 12.30
C GLN A 14 -4.80 -7.52 11.47
N PRO A 15 -5.64 -8.00 10.54
CA PRO A 15 -5.24 -9.12 9.71
C PRO A 15 -3.98 -8.87 8.89
N LEU A 16 -3.80 -7.63 8.39
CA LEU A 16 -2.61 -7.24 7.67
C LEU A 16 -1.41 -7.08 8.62
N ALA A 17 -1.61 -6.36 9.72
CA ALA A 17 -0.54 -6.12 10.70
C ALA A 17 0.01 -7.44 11.27
N SER A 18 -0.82 -8.47 11.40
CA SER A 18 -0.36 -9.77 11.89
C SER A 18 0.59 -10.46 10.91
N LYS A 19 0.54 -10.11 9.62
CA LYS A 19 1.40 -10.70 8.59
C LYS A 19 2.71 -9.94 8.41
N ILE A 20 2.66 -8.62 8.46
CA ILE A 20 3.81 -7.78 8.11
C ILE A 20 4.39 -7.00 9.29
N ALA A 21 3.73 -7.04 10.48
CA ALA A 21 4.06 -6.19 11.62
C ALA A 21 4.06 -4.72 11.16
N THR A 22 5.19 -4.00 11.24
CA THR A 22 5.30 -2.62 10.76
C THR A 22 6.13 -2.51 9.48
N ARG A 23 6.34 -3.61 8.76
CA ARG A 23 7.22 -3.64 7.59
C ARG A 23 6.54 -3.06 6.34
N ILE A 24 6.32 -1.74 6.37
CA ILE A 24 5.84 -0.95 5.24
C ILE A 24 6.85 0.18 5.05
N TYR A 25 7.55 0.17 3.92
CA TYR A 25 8.69 1.05 3.68
C TYR A 25 8.56 1.83 2.37
N PRO A 26 9.05 3.08 2.32
CA PRO A 26 9.15 3.80 1.05
C PRO A 26 10.34 3.29 0.24
N LEU A 27 10.10 2.93 -1.02
CA LEU A 27 11.09 2.62 -2.05
C LEU A 27 11.91 1.34 -1.87
N GLU A 28 12.30 0.96 -0.66
CA GLU A 28 13.10 -0.25 -0.44
C GLU A 28 12.83 -0.84 0.95
N PHE A 29 13.22 -2.09 1.16
CA PHE A 29 13.07 -2.74 2.45
C PHE A 29 14.38 -3.40 2.89
N PRO A 30 14.70 -3.32 4.20
CA PRO A 30 16.00 -3.79 4.71
C PRO A 30 16.12 -5.30 4.90
N ASP A 31 15.01 -6.02 5.09
CA ASP A 31 15.01 -7.45 5.37
C ASP A 31 14.17 -8.20 4.34
N GLN A 32 14.83 -8.87 3.41
CA GLN A 32 14.18 -9.58 2.31
C GLN A 32 13.64 -10.96 2.71
N THR A 33 13.91 -11.42 3.93
CA THR A 33 13.47 -12.74 4.39
C THR A 33 12.06 -12.75 4.93
N LYS A 34 11.49 -11.58 5.22
CA LYS A 34 10.16 -11.43 5.82
C LYS A 34 9.22 -10.73 4.86
N PRO A 35 7.91 -11.02 4.93
CA PRO A 35 6.96 -10.31 4.10
C PRO A 35 6.96 -8.83 4.44
N ALA A 36 6.97 -8.00 3.41
CA ALA A 36 7.01 -6.54 3.55
C ALA A 36 6.29 -5.87 2.40
N ILE A 37 5.90 -4.63 2.62
CA ILE A 37 5.26 -3.79 1.61
C ILE A 37 6.18 -2.62 1.34
N ILE A 38 6.44 -2.36 0.06
CA ILE A 38 7.14 -1.17 -0.40
C ILE A 38 6.14 -0.30 -1.14
N TYR A 39 6.19 1.00 -0.92
CA TYR A 39 5.31 1.90 -1.64
C TYR A 39 6.09 3.02 -2.30
N GLN A 40 5.54 3.53 -3.39
CA GLN A 40 6.07 4.70 -4.07
C GLN A 40 4.94 5.46 -4.76
N LYS A 41 5.07 6.77 -4.82
CA LYS A 41 4.14 7.59 -5.59
C LYS A 41 4.40 7.37 -7.08
N VAL A 42 3.32 7.14 -7.83
CA VAL A 42 3.38 7.08 -9.28
C VAL A 42 3.12 8.48 -9.85
N SER A 43 2.12 9.18 -9.33
CA SER A 43 1.89 10.57 -9.65
C SER A 43 1.16 11.24 -8.48
N ASP A 44 1.36 12.54 -8.34
CA ASP A 44 0.76 13.33 -7.27
C ASP A 44 0.48 14.74 -7.80
N PRO A 45 -0.47 14.88 -8.75
CA PRO A 45 -0.82 16.19 -9.26
C PRO A 45 -1.53 17.02 -8.19
N ASP A 46 -1.03 18.22 -7.95
CA ASP A 46 -1.61 19.16 -7.00
C ASP A 46 -2.59 20.07 -7.75
N GLU A 47 -3.88 19.76 -7.69
CA GLU A 47 -4.92 20.50 -8.38
C GLU A 47 -5.92 21.11 -7.40
N GLY A 48 -5.64 22.33 -6.95
CA GLY A 48 -6.55 23.09 -6.11
C GLY A 48 -6.79 22.48 -4.74
N SER A 49 -8.05 22.48 -4.28
CA SER A 49 -8.42 21.99 -2.95
C SER A 49 -8.57 20.48 -2.89
N HIS A 50 -8.72 19.83 -4.04
CA HIS A 50 -8.79 18.39 -4.13
C HIS A 50 -7.53 17.86 -4.78
N LYS A 51 -6.94 16.85 -4.17
CA LYS A 51 -5.70 16.25 -4.63
C LYS A 51 -5.94 14.80 -5.00
N GLU A 52 -5.22 14.35 -6.03
CA GLU A 52 -5.26 12.97 -6.47
C GLU A 52 -3.86 12.39 -6.38
N LEU A 53 -3.74 11.25 -5.73
CA LEU A 53 -2.49 10.53 -5.62
C LEU A 53 -2.65 9.17 -6.28
N LEU A 54 -1.70 8.81 -7.14
CA LEU A 54 -1.53 7.44 -7.59
C LEU A 54 -0.34 6.87 -6.83
N ILE A 55 -0.57 5.82 -6.07
CA ILE A 55 0.45 5.18 -5.26
C ILE A 55 0.48 3.68 -5.55
N GLN A 56 1.69 3.17 -5.72
CA GLN A 56 1.91 1.76 -5.95
C GLN A 56 2.36 1.09 -4.67
N TYR A 57 1.73 -0.05 -4.34
CA TYR A 57 2.17 -0.92 -3.27
C TYR A 57 2.69 -2.22 -3.85
N VAL A 58 3.90 -2.58 -3.47
CA VAL A 58 4.55 -3.81 -3.91
C VAL A 58 4.77 -4.68 -2.69
N VAL A 59 4.17 -5.87 -2.71
CA VAL A 59 4.34 -6.84 -1.63
C VAL A 59 5.47 -7.79 -2.02
N HIS A 60 6.42 -7.96 -1.12
CA HIS A 60 7.52 -8.92 -1.26
C HIS A 60 7.35 -10.04 -0.25
N SER A 61 7.53 -11.26 -0.70
CA SER A 61 7.42 -12.44 0.17
C SER A 61 8.25 -13.60 -0.37
N ALA A 62 8.63 -14.51 0.52
CA ALA A 62 9.35 -15.72 0.14
C ALA A 62 8.46 -16.74 -0.56
N THR A 63 7.14 -16.63 -0.46
CA THR A 63 6.20 -17.55 -1.10
C THR A 63 5.16 -16.78 -1.91
N TYR A 64 4.73 -17.37 -3.02
CA TYR A 64 3.68 -16.82 -3.85
C TYR A 64 2.36 -16.64 -3.07
N THR A 65 1.97 -17.68 -2.33
CA THR A 65 0.73 -17.66 -1.57
C THR A 65 0.70 -16.52 -0.56
N GLN A 66 1.80 -16.28 0.14
CA GLN A 66 1.89 -15.21 1.11
C GLN A 66 1.81 -13.84 0.45
N ALA A 67 2.46 -13.65 -0.70
CA ALA A 67 2.37 -12.40 -1.44
C ALA A 67 0.92 -12.10 -1.84
N GLU A 68 0.20 -13.11 -2.35
CA GLU A 68 -1.22 -12.97 -2.70
C GLU A 68 -2.08 -12.63 -1.48
N GLU A 69 -1.86 -13.29 -0.36
CA GLU A 69 -2.61 -13.01 0.87
C GLU A 69 -2.40 -11.58 1.35
N VAL A 70 -1.15 -11.12 1.35
CA VAL A 70 -0.82 -9.78 1.85
C VAL A 70 -1.43 -8.71 0.95
N ILE A 71 -1.35 -8.85 -0.38
CA ILE A 71 -1.92 -7.82 -1.27
C ILE A 71 -3.44 -7.76 -1.14
N LYS A 72 -4.10 -8.89 -0.94
CA LYS A 72 -5.54 -8.90 -0.68
C LYS A 72 -5.89 -8.19 0.63
N LEU A 73 -5.06 -8.34 1.65
CA LEU A 73 -5.26 -7.64 2.92
C LEU A 73 -5.04 -6.15 2.81
N VAL A 74 -4.10 -5.70 1.96
CA VAL A 74 -3.94 -4.28 1.65
C VAL A 74 -5.23 -3.73 1.06
N TRP A 75 -5.78 -4.42 0.07
CA TRP A 75 -7.03 -4.01 -0.56
C TRP A 75 -8.18 -3.95 0.45
N LYS A 76 -8.31 -4.97 1.29
CA LYS A 76 -9.36 -5.01 2.31
C LYS A 76 -9.21 -3.91 3.36
N ALA A 77 -7.97 -3.57 3.73
CA ALA A 77 -7.72 -2.50 4.68
C ALA A 77 -8.22 -1.16 4.15
N PHE A 78 -7.93 -0.85 2.89
CA PHE A 78 -8.40 0.38 2.27
C PHE A 78 -9.91 0.37 2.05
N GLU A 79 -10.47 -0.76 1.64
CA GLU A 79 -11.92 -0.90 1.47
C GLU A 79 -12.66 -0.69 2.80
N SER A 80 -12.14 -1.24 3.88
CA SER A 80 -12.74 -1.09 5.22
C SER A 80 -12.65 0.33 5.75
N PHE A 81 -11.63 1.09 5.37
CA PHE A 81 -11.51 2.49 5.77
C PHE A 81 -12.57 3.36 5.07
N ASP A 82 -12.82 3.09 3.78
CA ASP A 82 -13.79 3.78 2.93
C ASP A 82 -13.47 5.27 2.80
N SER A 83 -13.86 6.10 3.78
CA SER A 83 -13.57 7.53 3.79
C SER A 83 -13.45 8.02 5.23
N GLY A 84 -12.75 9.14 5.41
CA GLY A 84 -12.60 9.73 6.74
C GLY A 84 -11.37 10.61 6.85
N ILE A 85 -11.01 10.93 8.09
CA ILE A 85 -9.86 11.79 8.40
C ILE A 85 -8.77 10.92 9.03
N GLU A 86 -7.56 11.05 8.50
CA GLU A 86 -6.40 10.37 9.04
C GLU A 86 -5.16 11.26 8.88
N GLY A 87 -4.46 11.51 9.99
CA GLY A 87 -3.18 12.21 9.94
C GLY A 87 -3.23 13.62 9.39
N GLY A 88 -4.32 14.36 9.57
CA GLY A 88 -4.46 15.73 9.06
C GLY A 88 -4.95 15.81 7.62
N TYR A 89 -5.36 14.68 7.04
CA TYR A 89 -5.92 14.62 5.70
C TYR A 89 -7.31 14.04 5.72
N LYS A 90 -8.19 14.62 4.90
CA LYS A 90 -9.50 14.06 4.66
C LYS A 90 -9.43 13.21 3.40
N ILE A 91 -9.62 11.92 3.56
CA ILE A 91 -9.54 10.96 2.45
C ILE A 91 -10.95 10.70 1.96
N HIS A 92 -11.22 11.06 0.70
CA HIS A 92 -12.54 10.94 0.11
C HIS A 92 -12.78 9.57 -0.48
N THR A 93 -11.83 9.06 -1.26
CA THR A 93 -11.91 7.71 -1.84
C THR A 93 -10.53 7.10 -1.95
N ILE A 94 -10.49 5.77 -1.87
CA ILE A 94 -9.31 4.97 -2.21
C ILE A 94 -9.80 3.90 -3.18
N GLU A 95 -9.32 3.93 -4.42
CA GLU A 95 -9.76 3.03 -5.47
C GLU A 95 -8.59 2.24 -6.03
N GLN A 96 -8.80 0.95 -6.26
CA GLN A 96 -7.85 0.14 -7.00
C GLN A 96 -7.97 0.48 -8.49
N THR A 97 -6.89 0.92 -9.12
CA THR A 97 -6.91 1.31 -10.53
C THR A 97 -6.44 0.21 -11.46
N GLY A 98 -5.72 -0.78 -10.93
CA GLY A 98 -5.25 -1.88 -11.74
C GLY A 98 -4.15 -2.65 -11.07
N GLN A 99 -3.95 -3.86 -11.57
CA GLN A 99 -2.90 -4.75 -11.14
C GLN A 99 -1.74 -4.62 -12.12
N ILE A 100 -0.54 -4.28 -11.61
CA ILE A 100 0.63 -4.15 -12.48
C ILE A 100 1.19 -5.51 -12.84
N GLY A 101 0.95 -6.53 -12.01
CA GLY A 101 1.37 -7.87 -12.30
C GLY A 101 2.13 -8.52 -11.17
N GLN A 102 2.73 -9.64 -11.50
CA GLN A 102 3.51 -10.44 -10.58
C GLN A 102 4.91 -10.62 -11.14
N SER A 103 5.89 -10.66 -10.25
CA SER A 103 7.24 -11.02 -10.63
C SER A 103 7.86 -11.90 -9.56
N SER A 104 8.92 -12.59 -9.94
CA SER A 104 9.68 -13.36 -8.99
C SER A 104 11.16 -13.14 -9.26
N ASP A 105 11.95 -13.06 -8.19
CA ASP A 105 13.40 -13.00 -8.26
C ASP A 105 13.95 -14.32 -7.74
N ARG A 106 14.38 -15.17 -8.64
CA ARG A 106 14.87 -16.49 -8.29
C ARG A 106 16.21 -16.47 -7.55
N SER A 107 16.99 -15.43 -7.75
CA SER A 107 18.29 -15.33 -7.10
C SER A 107 18.15 -15.12 -5.58
N VAL A 108 17.05 -14.51 -5.13
CA VAL A 108 16.78 -14.27 -3.71
C VAL A 108 15.48 -14.96 -3.25
N SER A 109 14.87 -15.77 -4.11
CA SER A 109 13.63 -16.50 -3.81
C SER A 109 12.49 -15.60 -3.34
N LEU A 110 12.33 -14.45 -3.99
CA LEU A 110 11.29 -13.50 -3.65
C LEU A 110 10.19 -13.49 -4.71
N TYR A 111 8.98 -13.32 -4.25
CA TYR A 111 7.79 -13.12 -5.08
C TYR A 111 7.25 -11.74 -4.82
N GLU A 112 6.83 -11.06 -5.88
CA GLU A 112 6.28 -9.71 -5.81
C GLU A 112 4.87 -9.68 -6.37
N ARG A 113 4.04 -8.89 -5.73
CA ARG A 113 2.68 -8.62 -6.17
C ARG A 113 2.44 -7.14 -6.03
N SER A 114 2.04 -6.49 -7.13
CA SER A 114 1.92 -5.03 -7.17
C SER A 114 0.52 -4.59 -7.53
N GLU A 115 0.05 -3.52 -6.90
CA GLU A 115 -1.19 -2.85 -7.27
C GLU A 115 -1.04 -1.35 -7.11
N ILE A 116 -1.77 -0.60 -7.97
CA ILE A 116 -1.84 0.86 -7.88
C ILE A 116 -3.21 1.25 -7.36
N PHE A 117 -3.21 2.18 -6.40
CA PHE A 117 -4.42 2.77 -5.87
C PHE A 117 -4.48 4.25 -6.19
N ARG A 118 -5.68 4.73 -6.48
CA ARG A 118 -5.95 6.16 -6.64
C ARG A 118 -6.61 6.66 -5.37
N VAL A 119 -6.02 7.69 -4.77
CA VAL A 119 -6.50 8.29 -3.54
C VAL A 119 -6.91 9.72 -3.83
N LEU A 120 -8.17 10.03 -3.56
CA LEU A 120 -8.67 11.41 -3.62
C LEU A 120 -8.72 11.94 -2.19
N TYR A 121 -8.05 13.04 -1.95
CA TYR A 121 -7.92 13.58 -0.61
C TYR A 121 -7.82 15.11 -0.62
N SER A 122 -7.96 15.71 0.55
CA SER A 122 -7.72 17.13 0.77
C SER A 122 -7.04 17.31 2.12
N GLU A 123 -6.35 18.40 2.27
CA GLU A 123 -5.80 18.78 3.56
C GLU A 123 -6.93 19.27 4.47
N GLU A 124 -6.86 18.89 5.72
CA GLU A 124 -7.85 19.30 6.71
C GLU A 124 -7.59 20.72 7.19
#